data_c2515aace7a3caeae8d71ac712344fc9
#
_entry.id   c2515aace7a3caeae8d71ac712344fc9
#
_cell.length_a   1.000
_cell.length_b   1.000
_cell.length_c   1.000
_cell.angle_alpha   90.00
_cell.angle_beta   90.00
_cell.angle_gamma   90.00
#
_symmetry.space_group_name_H-M   'P 1'
#
loop_
_entity.id
_entity.type
_entity.pdbx_description
1 polymer ?
#
loop_
_entity_poly.entity_id
_entity_poly.type
_entity_poly.pdbx_seq_one_letter_code
_entity_poly.pdbx_strand_id
1 'polypeptide(L)'
;EACLVDCGVGNSKAYPNKQMGYDACIEAEKNDPKQGNVGAGTGASVGKFFGPQYAMKSGLGFSALQMGPLKVGAIVAVNACGDIFYPNSDKPIAGIYDRNTNTRLFSEDEILKAAEKMINSCGMNTTIGCIITNADLNKAQMNKIASMAHNGYARCIRPVHTSSDGDTIFAMTSNKVPAEQDLVGIMAVKAMEQAIVNAGTLADSAYGLASYKEITKE
;
A
#
# COMPACT_ATOMS: atom_id res chain seq x y z
N GLU A 1 8.35 -2.30 14.94
CA GLU A 1 6.90 -2.51 15.01
C GLU A 1 6.18 -1.47 14.14
N ALA A 2 5.16 -1.88 13.37
CA ALA A 2 4.37 -1.00 12.53
C ALA A 2 2.89 -1.36 12.69
N CYS A 3 2.01 -0.36 12.68
CA CYS A 3 0.58 -0.53 12.85
C CYS A 3 -0.18 0.24 11.76
N LEU A 4 -1.09 -0.44 11.07
CA LEU A 4 -2.02 0.18 10.13
C LEU A 4 -3.33 0.47 10.87
N VAL A 5 -3.69 1.76 10.97
CA VAL A 5 -4.90 2.21 11.65
C VAL A 5 -5.96 2.58 10.61
N ASP A 6 -7.06 1.83 10.60
CA ASP A 6 -8.20 2.03 9.69
C ASP A 6 -9.55 2.19 10.44
N CYS A 7 -9.50 2.49 11.74
CA CYS A 7 -10.67 2.56 12.63
C CYS A 7 -11.74 3.57 12.21
N GLY A 8 -11.44 4.48 11.29
CA GLY A 8 -12.40 5.41 10.69
C GLY A 8 -13.26 4.79 9.58
N VAL A 9 -13.00 3.54 9.20
CA VAL A 9 -13.66 2.83 8.09
C VAL A 9 -14.44 1.65 8.64
N GLY A 10 -15.71 1.54 8.29
CA GLY A 10 -16.58 0.45 8.73
C GLY A 10 -16.88 0.50 10.23
N ASN A 11 -16.52 -0.55 10.96
CA ASN A 11 -16.80 -0.68 12.38
C ASN A 11 -15.51 -0.52 13.20
N SER A 12 -15.38 0.57 13.94
CA SER A 12 -14.21 0.87 14.79
C SER A 12 -13.94 -0.15 15.90
N LYS A 13 -14.90 -1.03 16.22
CA LYS A 13 -14.74 -2.11 17.20
C LYS A 13 -14.26 -3.43 16.57
N ALA A 14 -14.20 -3.51 15.24
CA ALA A 14 -13.71 -4.68 14.51
C ALA A 14 -12.19 -4.54 14.28
N TYR A 15 -11.39 -4.94 15.26
CA TYR A 15 -9.94 -4.93 15.21
C TYR A 15 -9.38 -6.35 15.34
N PRO A 16 -8.16 -6.60 14.85
CA PRO A 16 -7.51 -7.91 14.95
C PRO A 16 -7.39 -8.38 16.40
N ASN A 17 -7.73 -9.64 16.64
CA ASN A 17 -7.59 -10.28 17.93
C ASN A 17 -6.65 -11.51 17.84
N LYS A 18 -6.37 -12.14 18.99
CA LYS A 18 -5.48 -13.31 19.06
C LYS A 18 -5.94 -14.47 18.15
N GLN A 19 -7.24 -14.73 18.08
CA GLN A 19 -7.78 -15.82 17.25
C GLN A 19 -7.57 -15.54 15.78
N MET A 20 -7.85 -14.30 15.33
CA MET A 20 -7.61 -13.89 13.93
C MET A 20 -6.14 -14.03 13.54
N GLY A 21 -5.21 -13.70 14.45
CA GLY A 21 -3.79 -13.92 14.21
C GLY A 21 -3.41 -15.40 14.06
N TYR A 22 -3.98 -16.26 14.90
CA TYR A 22 -3.79 -17.71 14.79
C TYR A 22 -4.35 -18.24 13.46
N ASP A 23 -5.58 -17.88 13.13
CA ASP A 23 -6.25 -18.30 11.89
C ASP A 23 -5.47 -17.85 10.64
N ALA A 24 -4.89 -16.63 10.67
CA ALA A 24 -4.05 -16.13 9.60
C ALA A 24 -2.79 -16.99 9.39
N CYS A 25 -2.17 -17.49 10.47
CA CYS A 25 -1.04 -18.41 10.37
C CYS A 25 -1.44 -19.76 9.73
N ILE A 26 -2.60 -20.29 10.11
CA ILE A 26 -3.12 -21.54 9.50
C ILE A 26 -3.47 -21.35 8.03
N GLU A 27 -4.12 -20.24 7.69
CA GLU A 27 -4.44 -19.91 6.29
C GLU A 27 -3.17 -19.73 5.43
N ALA A 28 -2.09 -19.20 6.00
CA ALA A 28 -0.82 -19.02 5.30
C ALA A 28 -0.21 -20.36 4.82
N GLU A 29 -0.49 -21.48 5.51
CA GLU A 29 -0.03 -22.82 5.09
C GLU A 29 -0.59 -23.24 3.73
N LYS A 30 -1.77 -22.74 3.35
CA LYS A 30 -2.40 -23.03 2.05
C LYS A 30 -1.68 -22.40 0.87
N ASN A 31 -0.80 -21.44 1.12
CA ASN A 31 -0.03 -20.69 0.11
C ASN A 31 -0.91 -20.15 -1.05
N ASP A 32 -2.10 -19.66 -0.70
CA ASP A 32 -3.09 -19.09 -1.63
C ASP A 32 -3.41 -17.64 -1.21
N PRO A 33 -2.46 -16.69 -1.36
CA PRO A 33 -2.64 -15.32 -0.93
C PRO A 33 -3.74 -14.63 -1.74
N LYS A 34 -4.60 -13.87 -1.06
CA LYS A 34 -5.66 -13.05 -1.66
C LYS A 34 -5.23 -11.58 -1.71
N GLN A 35 -5.84 -10.81 -2.61
CA GLN A 35 -5.64 -9.37 -2.78
C GLN A 35 -6.95 -8.59 -2.61
N GLY A 36 -6.86 -7.28 -2.49
CA GLY A 36 -8.02 -6.39 -2.31
C GLY A 36 -8.45 -6.28 -0.85
N ASN A 37 -9.74 -6.48 -0.57
CA ASN A 37 -10.36 -6.23 0.74
C ASN A 37 -10.11 -7.38 1.75
N VAL A 38 -8.89 -7.85 1.89
CA VAL A 38 -8.55 -8.98 2.78
C VAL A 38 -7.46 -8.60 3.77
N GLY A 39 -7.49 -9.22 4.96
CA GLY A 39 -6.48 -8.98 6.00
C GLY A 39 -6.29 -7.49 6.29
N ALA A 40 -5.05 -7.01 6.24
CA ALA A 40 -4.72 -5.60 6.43
C ALA A 40 -5.32 -4.67 5.36
N GLY A 41 -5.79 -5.19 4.23
CA GLY A 41 -6.49 -4.44 3.19
C GLY A 41 -7.98 -4.22 3.46
N THR A 42 -8.57 -4.85 4.50
CA THR A 42 -10.02 -4.81 4.74
C THR A 42 -10.54 -3.39 4.93
N GLY A 43 -9.94 -2.58 5.79
CA GLY A 43 -10.31 -1.18 6.04
C GLY A 43 -9.42 -0.16 5.31
N ALA A 44 -8.42 -0.61 4.56
CA ALA A 44 -7.46 0.28 3.90
C ALA A 44 -8.14 1.26 2.91
N SER A 45 -7.74 2.52 2.96
CA SER A 45 -8.27 3.62 2.14
C SER A 45 -7.21 4.66 1.82
N VAL A 46 -7.42 5.45 0.78
CA VAL A 46 -6.48 6.47 0.30
C VAL A 46 -7.21 7.77 -0.06
N GLY A 47 -6.47 8.87 -0.22
CA GLY A 47 -7.07 10.17 -0.53
C GLY A 47 -7.84 10.77 0.64
N LYS A 48 -7.25 10.73 1.85
CA LYS A 48 -7.95 11.09 3.10
C LYS A 48 -7.79 12.55 3.53
N PHE A 49 -7.21 13.40 2.72
CA PHE A 49 -6.91 14.79 3.09
C PHE A 49 -8.14 15.57 3.57
N PHE A 50 -9.28 15.44 2.90
CA PHE A 50 -10.55 16.06 3.30
C PHE A 50 -11.40 15.21 4.24
N GLY A 51 -10.84 14.13 4.79
CA GLY A 51 -11.54 13.22 5.68
C GLY A 51 -12.03 11.94 4.98
N PRO A 52 -12.50 10.97 5.78
CA PRO A 52 -12.83 9.63 5.29
C PRO A 52 -13.98 9.59 4.28
N GLN A 53 -14.87 10.58 4.29
CA GLN A 53 -16.02 10.66 3.37
C GLN A 53 -15.61 10.90 1.91
N TYR A 54 -14.42 11.41 1.67
CA TYR A 54 -13.86 11.63 0.33
C TYR A 54 -12.84 10.57 -0.08
N ALA A 55 -12.49 9.66 0.83
CA ALA A 55 -11.51 8.63 0.55
C ALA A 55 -12.06 7.59 -0.43
N MET A 56 -11.15 6.98 -1.18
CA MET A 56 -11.43 5.77 -1.96
C MET A 56 -10.93 4.52 -1.24
N LYS A 57 -11.60 3.40 -1.51
CA LYS A 57 -11.19 2.09 -1.04
C LYS A 57 -9.88 1.68 -1.70
N SER A 58 -8.96 1.21 -0.90
CA SER A 58 -7.73 0.55 -1.29
C SER A 58 -7.69 -0.85 -0.68
N GLY A 59 -6.55 -1.53 -0.68
CA GLY A 59 -6.50 -2.90 -0.23
C GLY A 59 -5.10 -3.42 0.05
N LEU A 60 -5.03 -4.74 0.09
CA LEU A 60 -3.82 -5.52 0.08
C LEU A 60 -3.45 -5.87 -1.37
N GLY A 61 -2.20 -5.64 -1.76
CA GLY A 61 -1.69 -6.06 -3.05
C GLY A 61 -0.37 -6.79 -2.92
N PHE A 62 -0.09 -7.69 -3.85
CA PHE A 62 1.20 -8.33 -3.96
C PHE A 62 1.60 -8.50 -5.43
N SER A 63 2.90 -8.64 -5.64
CA SER A 63 3.49 -8.97 -6.93
C SER A 63 4.83 -9.66 -6.73
N ALA A 64 5.26 -10.44 -7.71
CA ALA A 64 6.56 -11.09 -7.68
C ALA A 64 7.20 -11.09 -9.07
N LEU A 65 8.53 -10.99 -9.07
CA LEU A 65 9.37 -11.08 -10.25
C LEU A 65 10.33 -12.25 -10.10
N GLN A 66 10.63 -12.91 -11.21
CA GLN A 66 11.61 -13.97 -11.27
C GLN A 66 12.62 -13.71 -12.40
N MET A 67 13.89 -13.89 -12.09
CA MET A 67 14.99 -13.82 -13.06
C MET A 67 15.89 -15.03 -12.85
N GLY A 68 15.82 -16.02 -13.75
CA GLY A 68 16.45 -17.31 -13.53
C GLY A 68 15.96 -17.94 -12.21
N PRO A 69 16.87 -18.36 -11.32
CA PRO A 69 16.51 -18.91 -10.02
C PRO A 69 16.14 -17.83 -8.98
N LEU A 70 16.51 -16.57 -9.20
CA LEU A 70 16.26 -15.47 -8.29
C LEU A 70 14.77 -15.07 -8.31
N LYS A 71 14.16 -14.96 -7.13
CA LYS A 71 12.78 -14.52 -6.95
C LYS A 71 12.74 -13.36 -5.96
N VAL A 72 11.97 -12.33 -6.31
CA VAL A 72 11.73 -11.17 -5.43
C VAL A 72 10.24 -10.82 -5.49
N GLY A 73 9.58 -10.83 -4.35
CA GLY A 73 8.19 -10.46 -4.20
C GLY A 73 8.00 -9.28 -3.25
N ALA A 74 6.89 -8.61 -3.40
CA ALA A 74 6.43 -7.57 -2.50
C ALA A 74 4.96 -7.81 -2.15
N ILE A 75 4.61 -7.60 -0.89
CA ILE A 75 3.23 -7.51 -0.40
C ILE A 75 3.07 -6.17 0.30
N VAL A 76 1.93 -5.49 0.11
CA VAL A 76 1.70 -4.16 0.67
C VAL A 76 0.22 -3.94 1.00
N ALA A 77 -0.05 -3.38 2.18
CA ALA A 77 -1.36 -2.81 2.52
C ALA A 77 -1.25 -1.29 2.42
N VAL A 78 -2.05 -0.68 1.54
CA VAL A 78 -1.95 0.75 1.22
C VAL A 78 -3.08 1.51 1.92
N ASN A 79 -2.76 2.23 3.00
CA ASN A 79 -3.70 3.05 3.77
C ASN A 79 -3.18 4.50 3.90
N ALA A 80 -2.74 5.08 2.79
CA ALA A 80 -2.08 6.38 2.71
C ALA A 80 -3.03 7.58 2.86
N CYS A 81 -2.48 8.75 3.23
CA CYS A 81 -3.17 10.03 3.05
C CYS A 81 -3.25 10.39 1.56
N GLY A 82 -2.17 10.18 0.84
CA GLY A 82 -2.04 10.46 -0.59
C GLY A 82 -2.85 9.55 -1.49
N ASP A 83 -2.75 9.83 -2.78
CA ASP A 83 -3.46 9.14 -3.85
C ASP A 83 -2.53 8.09 -4.49
N ILE A 84 -3.11 7.02 -5.04
CA ILE A 84 -2.38 5.99 -5.80
C ILE A 84 -2.41 6.34 -7.29
N PHE A 85 -1.24 6.26 -7.92
CA PHE A 85 -1.05 6.43 -9.36
C PHE A 85 -0.39 5.19 -9.97
N TYR A 86 -0.51 5.03 -11.28
CA TYR A 86 0.38 4.14 -12.00
C TYR A 86 1.81 4.64 -11.93
N PRO A 87 2.82 3.75 -11.79
CA PRO A 87 4.21 4.18 -11.59
C PRO A 87 4.72 5.02 -12.77
N ASN A 88 5.43 6.11 -12.44
CA ASN A 88 5.98 7.08 -13.40
C ASN A 88 4.92 7.68 -14.34
N SER A 89 3.70 7.87 -13.86
CA SER A 89 2.56 8.37 -14.63
C SER A 89 1.69 9.29 -13.78
N ASP A 90 0.98 10.20 -14.40
CA ASP A 90 -0.05 11.03 -13.75
C ASP A 90 -1.45 10.41 -13.88
N LYS A 91 -1.54 9.15 -14.34
CA LYS A 91 -2.81 8.43 -14.40
C LYS A 91 -3.17 7.93 -12.98
N PRO A 92 -4.25 8.46 -12.37
CA PRO A 92 -4.65 8.08 -11.01
C PRO A 92 -5.36 6.73 -11.00
N ILE A 93 -5.18 5.98 -9.91
CA ILE A 93 -5.89 4.75 -9.59
C ILE A 93 -6.95 5.03 -8.53
N ALA A 94 -6.53 5.52 -7.36
CA ALA A 94 -7.43 5.81 -6.24
C ALA A 94 -6.92 7.03 -5.46
N GLY A 95 -7.82 7.80 -4.85
CA GLY A 95 -7.45 9.02 -4.15
C GLY A 95 -8.67 9.75 -3.60
N ILE A 96 -8.65 11.08 -3.61
CA ILE A 96 -9.80 11.90 -3.22
C ILE A 96 -10.90 11.79 -4.28
N TYR A 97 -12.11 11.41 -3.84
CA TYR A 97 -13.26 11.28 -4.71
C TYR A 97 -14.51 11.85 -4.05
N ASP A 98 -15.08 12.90 -4.67
CA ASP A 98 -16.37 13.44 -4.27
C ASP A 98 -17.50 12.71 -5.02
N ARG A 99 -18.24 11.87 -4.29
CA ARG A 99 -19.38 11.11 -4.82
C ARG A 99 -20.54 11.98 -5.29
N ASN A 100 -20.72 13.16 -4.68
CA ASN A 100 -21.85 14.05 -5.02
C ASN A 100 -21.65 14.71 -6.39
N THR A 101 -20.43 15.07 -6.69
CA THR A 101 -20.06 15.73 -7.96
C THR A 101 -19.45 14.76 -8.99
N ASN A 102 -19.20 13.51 -8.60
CA ASN A 102 -18.47 12.51 -9.38
C ASN A 102 -17.09 13.04 -9.85
N THR A 103 -16.38 13.75 -8.95
CA THR A 103 -15.12 14.42 -9.27
C THR A 103 -13.97 13.80 -8.48
N ARG A 104 -12.86 13.54 -9.17
CA ARG A 104 -11.58 13.23 -8.53
C ARG A 104 -10.80 14.51 -8.28
N LEU A 105 -10.20 14.62 -7.10
CA LEU A 105 -9.25 15.65 -6.73
C LEU A 105 -7.91 14.99 -6.43
N PHE A 106 -6.84 15.77 -6.38
CA PHE A 106 -5.50 15.27 -6.12
C PHE A 106 -4.97 15.82 -4.80
N SER A 107 -4.53 14.91 -3.92
CA SER A 107 -4.11 15.26 -2.56
C SER A 107 -3.00 16.31 -2.54
N GLU A 108 -2.00 16.22 -3.40
CA GLU A 108 -0.91 17.21 -3.47
C GLU A 108 -1.43 18.60 -3.83
N ASP A 109 -2.27 18.71 -4.87
CA ASP A 109 -2.85 19.97 -5.30
C ASP A 109 -3.73 20.61 -4.21
N GLU A 110 -4.52 19.79 -3.54
CA GLU A 110 -5.43 20.26 -2.50
C GLU A 110 -4.67 20.68 -1.22
N ILE A 111 -3.58 19.98 -0.88
CA ILE A 111 -2.69 20.36 0.23
C ILE A 111 -2.04 21.71 -0.08
N LEU A 112 -1.54 21.92 -1.29
CA LEU A 112 -0.93 23.20 -1.71
C LEU A 112 -1.96 24.35 -1.66
N LYS A 113 -3.18 24.13 -2.16
CA LYS A 113 -4.28 25.13 -2.05
C LYS A 113 -4.67 25.41 -0.60
N ALA A 114 -4.70 24.39 0.25
CA ALA A 114 -5.04 24.52 1.66
C ALA A 114 -3.94 25.25 2.47
N ALA A 115 -2.68 25.15 2.05
CA ALA A 115 -1.56 25.85 2.70
C ALA A 115 -1.76 27.38 2.68
N GLU A 116 -2.42 27.93 1.66
CA GLU A 116 -2.79 29.35 1.60
C GLU A 116 -3.79 29.73 2.72
N LYS A 117 -4.52 28.77 3.27
CA LYS A 117 -5.55 28.95 4.31
C LYS A 117 -5.14 28.41 5.69
N MET A 118 -3.88 27.95 5.86
CA MET A 118 -3.34 27.36 7.10
C MET A 118 -4.19 26.20 7.65
N ILE A 119 -4.74 25.34 6.80
CA ILE A 119 -5.55 24.17 7.21
C ILE A 119 -4.70 22.91 7.19
N ASN A 120 -4.49 22.29 8.36
CA ASN A 120 -3.90 20.96 8.50
C ASN A 120 -5.00 19.93 8.75
N SER A 121 -5.18 18.94 7.89
CA SER A 121 -6.26 17.96 7.99
C SER A 121 -5.90 16.49 7.79
N CYS A 122 -4.63 16.13 7.63
CA CYS A 122 -4.22 14.72 7.58
C CYS A 122 -4.21 14.08 8.98
N GLY A 123 -5.01 13.01 9.15
CA GLY A 123 -4.94 12.13 10.32
C GLY A 123 -3.77 11.15 10.24
N MET A 124 -3.75 10.14 11.12
CA MET A 124 -2.75 9.06 11.06
C MET A 124 -2.96 8.17 9.84
N ASN A 125 -1.91 7.95 9.05
CA ASN A 125 -1.91 7.16 7.84
C ASN A 125 -0.72 6.21 7.85
N THR A 126 -0.78 5.13 7.08
CA THR A 126 0.31 4.15 7.09
C THR A 126 0.22 3.25 5.86
N THR A 127 1.33 3.08 5.16
CA THR A 127 1.51 2.01 4.18
C THR A 127 2.53 1.01 4.72
N ILE A 128 2.12 -0.25 4.88
CA ILE A 128 3.01 -1.32 5.39
C ILE A 128 3.29 -2.29 4.27
N GLY A 129 4.59 -2.48 3.96
CA GLY A 129 5.06 -3.43 2.96
C GLY A 129 6.05 -4.44 3.50
N CYS A 130 6.19 -5.55 2.77
CA CYS A 130 7.22 -6.53 3.00
C CYS A 130 7.83 -6.99 1.68
N ILE A 131 9.16 -6.98 1.59
CA ILE A 131 9.90 -7.59 0.50
C ILE A 131 10.32 -8.99 0.92
N ILE A 132 10.07 -9.95 0.03
CA ILE A 132 10.38 -11.37 0.25
C ILE A 132 11.27 -11.84 -0.91
N THR A 133 12.42 -12.43 -0.61
CA THR A 133 13.34 -12.92 -1.65
C THR A 133 13.97 -14.24 -1.25
N ASN A 134 14.55 -14.92 -2.23
CA ASN A 134 15.42 -16.07 -2.00
C ASN A 134 16.92 -15.74 -2.18
N ALA A 135 17.26 -14.45 -2.38
CA ALA A 135 18.63 -14.00 -2.52
C ALA A 135 19.45 -14.28 -1.25
N ASP A 136 20.69 -14.69 -1.41
CA ASP A 136 21.65 -14.87 -0.31
C ASP A 136 22.25 -13.49 0.05
N LEU A 137 21.63 -12.83 1.02
CA LEU A 137 21.96 -11.49 1.47
C LEU A 137 21.96 -11.40 3.00
N ASN A 138 22.93 -10.71 3.56
CA ASN A 138 23.01 -10.48 5.00
C ASN A 138 22.01 -9.40 5.46
N LYS A 139 21.89 -9.23 6.79
CA LYS A 139 20.95 -8.29 7.41
C LYS A 139 21.14 -6.83 6.94
N ALA A 140 22.39 -6.39 6.78
CA ALA A 140 22.68 -5.01 6.35
C ALA A 140 22.22 -4.78 4.90
N GLN A 141 22.47 -5.76 4.04
CA GLN A 141 22.00 -5.75 2.65
C GLN A 141 20.46 -5.77 2.58
N MET A 142 19.80 -6.61 3.39
CA MET A 142 18.33 -6.63 3.45
C MET A 142 17.74 -5.32 3.95
N ASN A 143 18.38 -4.64 4.91
CA ASN A 143 17.97 -3.28 5.31
C ASN A 143 18.10 -2.29 4.13
N LYS A 144 19.16 -2.41 3.31
CA LYS A 144 19.30 -1.58 2.11
C LYS A 144 18.21 -1.89 1.08
N ILE A 145 17.84 -3.15 0.89
CA ILE A 145 16.72 -3.55 0.02
C ILE A 145 15.40 -2.92 0.49
N ALA A 146 15.10 -2.98 1.79
CA ALA A 146 13.91 -2.34 2.36
C ALA A 146 13.91 -0.83 2.09
N SER A 147 15.06 -0.16 2.31
CA SER A 147 15.23 1.26 2.00
C SER A 147 15.00 1.58 0.50
N MET A 148 15.55 0.77 -0.41
CA MET A 148 15.35 0.96 -1.85
C MET A 148 13.89 0.75 -2.25
N ALA A 149 13.17 -0.18 -1.64
CA ALA A 149 11.77 -0.47 -1.95
C ALA A 149 10.82 0.71 -1.66
N HIS A 150 11.18 1.66 -0.78
CA HIS A 150 10.47 2.92 -0.57
C HIS A 150 10.39 3.78 -1.84
N ASN A 151 11.31 3.61 -2.80
CA ASN A 151 11.17 4.24 -4.11
C ASN A 151 9.92 3.78 -4.86
N GLY A 152 9.43 2.56 -4.61
CA GLY A 152 8.15 2.08 -5.14
C GLY A 152 6.97 2.87 -4.57
N TYR A 153 7.00 3.19 -3.27
CA TYR A 153 6.01 4.08 -2.65
C TYR A 153 6.03 5.45 -3.31
N ALA A 154 7.20 6.08 -3.38
CA ALA A 154 7.35 7.44 -3.94
C ALA A 154 6.93 7.54 -5.42
N ARG A 155 7.00 6.45 -6.18
CA ARG A 155 6.58 6.43 -7.59
C ARG A 155 5.09 6.19 -7.80
N CYS A 156 4.41 5.68 -6.77
CA CYS A 156 3.01 5.28 -6.88
C CYS A 156 2.07 6.02 -5.93
N ILE A 157 2.56 6.64 -4.84
CA ILE A 157 1.74 7.29 -3.82
C ILE A 157 2.16 8.75 -3.69
N ARG A 158 1.18 9.70 -3.76
CA ARG A 158 1.43 11.13 -3.72
C ARG A 158 0.37 11.87 -2.89
N PRO A 159 0.78 12.62 -1.82
CA PRO A 159 2.10 12.58 -1.19
C PRO A 159 2.31 11.28 -0.42
N VAL A 160 3.59 10.99 -0.10
CA VAL A 160 4.00 9.84 0.70
C VAL A 160 5.11 10.26 1.66
N HIS A 161 5.29 9.51 2.75
CA HIS A 161 6.32 9.78 3.76
C HIS A 161 6.17 11.16 4.42
N THR A 162 4.92 11.61 4.57
CA THR A 162 4.64 12.84 5.33
C THR A 162 4.85 12.61 6.83
N SER A 163 4.86 13.68 7.62
CA SER A 163 4.99 13.58 9.09
C SER A 163 3.82 12.86 9.77
N SER A 164 2.73 12.63 9.04
CA SER A 164 1.53 11.91 9.50
C SER A 164 1.49 10.45 9.05
N ASP A 165 2.51 9.99 8.28
CA ASP A 165 2.57 8.64 7.75
C ASP A 165 3.51 7.75 8.60
N GLY A 166 3.04 6.55 8.93
CA GLY A 166 3.82 5.49 9.58
C GLY A 166 4.40 4.48 8.59
N ASP A 167 4.75 4.93 7.39
CA ASP A 167 5.17 4.09 6.27
C ASP A 167 6.39 3.23 6.62
N THR A 168 6.23 1.93 6.45
CA THR A 168 7.25 0.95 6.87
C THR A 168 7.38 -0.17 5.85
N ILE A 169 8.61 -0.56 5.54
CA ILE A 169 8.91 -1.74 4.72
C ILE A 169 9.82 -2.69 5.51
N PHE A 170 9.36 -3.91 5.66
CA PHE A 170 10.16 -5.04 6.13
C PHE A 170 10.78 -5.77 4.94
N ALA A 171 11.89 -6.48 5.16
CA ALA A 171 12.50 -7.32 4.14
C ALA A 171 13.02 -8.62 4.75
N MET A 172 12.73 -9.74 4.09
CA MET A 172 13.16 -11.06 4.50
C MET A 172 13.72 -11.87 3.34
N THR A 173 14.65 -12.77 3.65
CA THR A 173 15.24 -13.67 2.66
C THR A 173 15.33 -15.09 3.18
N SER A 174 15.31 -16.07 2.26
CA SER A 174 15.58 -17.48 2.56
C SER A 174 17.03 -17.89 2.28
N ASN A 175 17.90 -16.98 1.84
CA ASN A 175 19.35 -17.15 1.63
C ASN A 175 19.71 -18.40 0.79
N LYS A 176 19.13 -18.52 -0.41
CA LYS A 176 19.31 -19.72 -1.26
C LYS A 176 20.05 -19.45 -2.56
N VAL A 177 20.00 -18.22 -3.08
CA VAL A 177 20.48 -17.88 -4.41
C VAL A 177 21.47 -16.73 -4.32
N PRO A 178 22.73 -16.91 -4.70
CA PRO A 178 23.68 -15.80 -4.82
C PRO A 178 23.13 -14.73 -5.77
N ALA A 179 23.11 -13.48 -5.34
CA ALA A 179 22.60 -12.37 -6.15
C ALA A 179 23.25 -11.05 -5.73
N GLU A 180 23.39 -10.15 -6.68
CA GLU A 180 23.85 -8.79 -6.43
C GLU A 180 22.75 -7.99 -5.73
N GLN A 181 23.16 -7.26 -4.69
CA GLN A 181 22.24 -6.46 -3.85
C GLN A 181 21.41 -5.47 -4.68
N ASP A 182 22.06 -4.72 -5.59
CA ASP A 182 21.37 -3.68 -6.36
C ASP A 182 20.36 -4.27 -7.36
N LEU A 183 20.65 -5.43 -7.93
CA LEU A 183 19.70 -6.17 -8.76
C LEU A 183 18.45 -6.54 -7.95
N VAL A 184 18.64 -7.10 -6.75
CA VAL A 184 17.52 -7.45 -5.84
C VAL A 184 16.74 -6.18 -5.46
N GLY A 185 17.43 -5.07 -5.19
CA GLY A 185 16.80 -3.79 -4.87
C GLY A 185 15.95 -3.23 -6.02
N ILE A 186 16.45 -3.29 -7.26
CA ILE A 186 15.69 -2.88 -8.45
C ILE A 186 14.44 -3.75 -8.64
N MET A 187 14.59 -5.08 -8.49
CA MET A 187 13.45 -5.99 -8.56
C MET A 187 12.44 -5.73 -7.45
N ALA A 188 12.90 -5.42 -6.22
CA ALA A 188 12.04 -5.09 -5.09
C ALA A 188 11.22 -3.82 -5.35
N VAL A 189 11.83 -2.77 -5.93
CA VAL A 189 11.10 -1.56 -6.35
C VAL A 189 10.01 -1.89 -7.36
N LYS A 190 10.33 -2.67 -8.39
CA LYS A 190 9.37 -3.05 -9.43
C LYS A 190 8.24 -3.93 -8.91
N ALA A 191 8.55 -4.88 -8.04
CA ALA A 191 7.54 -5.70 -7.38
C ALA A 191 6.62 -4.83 -6.49
N MET A 192 7.19 -3.87 -5.75
CA MET A 192 6.43 -2.95 -4.90
C MET A 192 5.52 -2.02 -5.72
N GLU A 193 6.01 -1.45 -6.82
CA GLU A 193 5.19 -0.64 -7.75
C GLU A 193 3.94 -1.42 -8.18
N GLN A 194 4.13 -2.65 -8.66
CA GLN A 194 3.00 -3.47 -9.11
C GLN A 194 2.09 -3.91 -7.97
N ALA A 195 2.63 -4.21 -6.77
CA ALA A 195 1.84 -4.55 -5.60
C ALA A 195 0.94 -3.37 -5.17
N ILE A 196 1.42 -2.13 -5.23
CA ILE A 196 0.63 -0.93 -4.93
C ILE A 196 -0.49 -0.74 -5.99
N VAL A 197 -0.18 -0.91 -7.26
CA VAL A 197 -1.19 -0.89 -8.35
C VAL A 197 -2.28 -1.91 -8.07
N ASN A 198 -1.90 -3.14 -7.72
CA ASN A 198 -2.85 -4.21 -7.39
C ASN A 198 -3.70 -3.87 -6.15
N ALA A 199 -3.11 -3.28 -5.11
CA ALA A 199 -3.83 -2.85 -3.93
C ALA A 199 -4.94 -1.83 -4.24
N GLY A 200 -4.67 -0.90 -5.18
CA GLY A 200 -5.64 0.10 -5.62
C GLY A 200 -6.69 -0.45 -6.59
N THR A 201 -6.27 -1.28 -7.55
CA THR A 201 -7.16 -1.72 -8.65
C THR A 201 -8.00 -2.95 -8.31
N LEU A 202 -7.53 -3.82 -7.41
CA LEU A 202 -8.22 -5.06 -7.07
C LEU A 202 -9.16 -4.94 -5.86
N ALA A 203 -9.14 -3.81 -5.16
CA ALA A 203 -10.09 -3.54 -4.08
C ALA A 203 -11.52 -3.41 -4.63
N ASP A 204 -12.49 -3.88 -3.86
CA ASP A 204 -13.92 -3.70 -4.11
C ASP A 204 -14.47 -2.55 -3.25
N SER A 205 -15.51 -1.88 -3.71
CA SER A 205 -16.20 -0.84 -2.93
C SER A 205 -16.73 -1.43 -1.63
N ALA A 206 -16.49 -0.75 -0.52
CA ALA A 206 -16.92 -1.20 0.80
C ALA A 206 -17.03 -0.02 1.77
N TYR A 207 -17.87 -0.16 2.79
CA TYR A 207 -18.02 0.81 3.89
C TYR A 207 -18.35 2.24 3.43
N GLY A 208 -19.06 2.37 2.31
CA GLY A 208 -19.38 3.67 1.72
C GLY A 208 -18.25 4.27 0.88
N LEU A 209 -17.10 3.62 0.76
CA LEU A 209 -15.97 4.07 -0.07
C LEU A 209 -16.07 3.47 -1.48
N ALA A 210 -15.89 4.31 -2.50
CA ALA A 210 -15.78 3.88 -3.88
C ALA A 210 -14.44 3.18 -4.13
N SER A 211 -14.42 2.16 -4.99
CA SER A 211 -13.19 1.54 -5.48
C SER A 211 -12.84 2.04 -6.89
N TYR A 212 -11.64 1.70 -7.35
CA TYR A 212 -11.22 1.89 -8.75
C TYR A 212 -12.22 1.25 -9.72
N LYS A 213 -12.62 0.00 -9.46
CA LYS A 213 -13.55 -0.75 -10.32
C LYS A 213 -14.91 -0.05 -10.45
N GLU A 214 -15.45 0.51 -9.37
CA GLU A 214 -16.72 1.24 -9.39
C GLU A 214 -16.66 2.47 -10.29
N ILE A 215 -15.59 3.27 -10.17
CA ILE A 215 -15.50 4.53 -10.91
C ILE A 215 -15.02 4.35 -12.37
N THR A 216 -14.32 3.28 -12.69
CA THR A 216 -13.91 2.96 -14.06
C THR A 216 -14.93 2.09 -14.80
N LYS A 217 -15.94 1.55 -14.10
CA LYS A 217 -16.93 0.59 -14.62
C LYS A 217 -16.29 -0.67 -15.19
N GLU A 218 -15.17 -1.10 -14.61
CA GLU A 218 -14.52 -2.37 -14.90
C GLU A 218 -14.99 -3.51 -13.97
#